data_93fe067d6743843831f4bcfe6317e088
#
_entry.id   93fe067d6743843831f4bcfe6317e088
#
_cell.length_a   1.000
_cell.length_b   1.000
_cell.length_c   1.000
_cell.angle_alpha   90.00
_cell.angle_beta   90.00
_cell.angle_gamma   90.00
#
_symmetry.space_group_name_H-M   'P 1'
#
loop_
_entity.id
_entity.type
_entity.pdbx_description
1 polymer ?
#
loop_
_entity_poly.entity_id
_entity_poly.type
_entity_poly.pdbx_seq_one_letter_code
_entity_poly.pdbx_strand_id
1 'polypeptide(L)'
;MNNKHLFTSESVTEGHPDKVCDQISDAILDDIMAKDPTAHVACEVTATTGMVHVMGEISTECYVDIDAIARKVIKEIGYDSPDAGFNGATCAVLTSIDMQSPDIAMGVNESLETKNGAADQDDLIGAGDQGMMFGYACDETPELMPMPISLAHKLAKRLTEVRKNGEMDYLRPDGKSQVTVEYDENNKPVRVDAVVISSQHSDSVSMEQLRADVMEKVIKATIPAELLDENTKYYINPTGRFVVGGPQGDTGLTGRKIIV
;
A
#
# COMPACT_ATOMS: atom_id res chain seq x y z
N MET A 1 -24.26 21.13 -24.24
CA MET A 1 -23.07 21.36 -23.41
C MET A 1 -22.40 20.01 -23.27
N ASN A 2 -21.15 19.87 -23.73
CA ASN A 2 -20.42 18.59 -23.51
C ASN A 2 -20.24 18.40 -22.01
N ASN A 3 -20.90 17.39 -21.48
CA ASN A 3 -20.90 17.10 -20.03
C ASN A 3 -19.66 16.27 -19.67
N LYS A 4 -18.48 16.85 -19.90
CA LYS A 4 -17.20 16.25 -19.48
C LYS A 4 -17.04 16.38 -17.97
N HIS A 5 -16.44 15.34 -17.34
CA HIS A 5 -16.13 15.38 -15.92
C HIS A 5 -14.72 14.85 -15.66
N LEU A 6 -14.19 15.18 -14.50
CA LEU A 6 -12.88 14.72 -14.04
C LEU A 6 -13.06 13.71 -12.91
N PHE A 7 -12.25 12.65 -12.93
CA PHE A 7 -12.15 11.71 -11.83
C PHE A 7 -10.68 11.50 -11.43
N THR A 8 -10.41 11.49 -10.13
CA THR A 8 -9.07 11.44 -9.59
C THR A 8 -8.91 10.24 -8.67
N SER A 9 -7.79 9.53 -8.81
CA SER A 9 -7.38 8.48 -7.87
C SER A 9 -5.91 8.64 -7.51
N GLU A 10 -5.55 8.13 -6.34
CA GLU A 10 -4.17 8.16 -5.85
C GLU A 10 -3.67 6.78 -5.44
N SER A 11 -2.37 6.61 -5.43
CA SER A 11 -1.67 5.44 -4.93
C SER A 11 -0.40 5.84 -4.19
N VAL A 12 0.17 4.89 -3.46
CA VAL A 12 1.40 5.08 -2.71
C VAL A 12 2.40 3.97 -3.05
N THR A 13 3.68 4.27 -2.84
CA THR A 13 4.75 3.26 -2.96
C THR A 13 4.77 2.35 -1.74
N GLU A 14 5.51 1.24 -1.84
CA GLU A 14 5.72 0.28 -0.76
C GLU A 14 6.32 0.90 0.52
N GLY A 15 7.06 2.01 0.38
CA GLY A 15 7.71 2.70 1.51
C GLY A 15 6.86 3.78 2.18
N HIS A 16 5.63 4.01 1.73
CA HIS A 16 4.70 4.87 2.47
C HIS A 16 4.43 4.29 3.87
N PRO A 17 4.43 5.10 4.95
CA PRO A 17 4.33 4.59 6.33
C PRO A 17 3.16 3.63 6.57
N ASP A 18 1.96 3.96 6.07
CA ASP A 18 0.81 3.06 6.20
C ASP A 18 1.02 1.74 5.44
N LYS A 19 1.64 1.78 4.24
CA LYS A 19 1.93 0.57 3.46
C LYS A 19 3.06 -0.27 4.05
N VAL A 20 4.00 0.32 4.74
CA VAL A 20 4.98 -0.43 5.55
C VAL A 20 4.25 -1.23 6.63
N CYS A 21 3.28 -0.62 7.32
CA CYS A 21 2.48 -1.30 8.33
C CYS A 21 1.63 -2.42 7.73
N ASP A 22 0.92 -2.18 6.63
CA ASP A 22 0.13 -3.19 5.93
C ASP A 22 0.99 -4.39 5.52
N GLN A 23 2.17 -4.15 4.92
CA GLN A 23 3.07 -5.23 4.48
C GLN A 23 3.64 -6.05 5.64
N ILE A 24 3.90 -5.43 6.80
CA ILE A 24 4.35 -6.16 7.99
C ILE A 24 3.22 -7.04 8.51
N SER A 25 2.01 -6.52 8.63
CA SER A 25 0.83 -7.27 9.07
C SER A 25 0.55 -8.44 8.13
N ASP A 26 0.54 -8.21 6.81
CA ASP A 26 0.33 -9.24 5.79
C ASP A 26 1.41 -10.34 5.86
N ALA A 27 2.68 -9.96 6.04
CA ALA A 27 3.77 -10.94 6.13
C ALA A 27 3.69 -11.81 7.40
N ILE A 28 3.18 -11.27 8.50
CA ILE A 28 2.92 -12.05 9.73
C ILE A 28 1.76 -13.01 9.49
N LEU A 29 0.68 -12.54 8.86
CA LEU A 29 -0.46 -13.38 8.48
C LEU A 29 -0.01 -14.51 7.55
N ASP A 30 0.77 -14.23 6.52
CA ASP A 30 1.27 -15.21 5.55
C ASP A 30 2.12 -16.30 6.23
N ASP A 31 3.03 -15.91 7.15
CA ASP A 31 3.88 -16.85 7.87
C ASP A 31 3.06 -17.80 8.79
N ILE A 32 2.01 -17.27 9.41
CA ILE A 32 1.09 -18.05 10.24
C ILE A 32 0.27 -19.01 9.38
N MET A 33 -0.42 -18.48 8.38
CA MET A 33 -1.34 -19.26 7.54
C MET A 33 -0.63 -20.36 6.76
N ALA A 34 0.65 -20.18 6.42
CA ALA A 34 1.46 -21.22 5.80
C ALA A 34 1.74 -22.42 6.72
N LYS A 35 1.70 -22.24 8.05
CA LYS A 35 1.99 -23.24 9.07
C LYS A 35 0.75 -23.75 9.78
N ASP A 36 -0.23 -22.89 9.99
CA ASP A 36 -1.48 -23.14 10.68
C ASP A 36 -2.66 -22.48 9.94
N PRO A 37 -3.26 -23.16 8.95
CA PRO A 37 -4.38 -22.63 8.16
C PRO A 37 -5.65 -22.38 8.96
N THR A 38 -5.72 -22.87 10.21
CA THR A 38 -6.88 -22.69 11.11
C THR A 38 -6.69 -21.58 12.13
N ALA A 39 -5.56 -20.87 12.08
CA ALA A 39 -5.25 -19.76 12.97
C ALA A 39 -6.25 -18.60 12.82
N HIS A 40 -6.48 -17.91 13.93
CA HIS A 40 -7.21 -16.64 13.97
C HIS A 40 -6.21 -15.51 14.16
N VAL A 41 -6.13 -14.59 13.20
CA VAL A 41 -5.13 -13.53 13.17
C VAL A 41 -5.78 -12.18 12.97
N ALA A 42 -5.77 -11.36 14.02
CA ALA A 42 -6.09 -9.95 13.98
C ALA A 42 -4.80 -9.19 14.34
N CYS A 43 -4.04 -8.79 13.33
CA CYS A 43 -2.71 -8.20 13.50
C CYS A 43 -2.70 -6.77 12.97
N GLU A 44 -2.47 -5.83 13.86
CA GLU A 44 -2.33 -4.41 13.55
C GLU A 44 -0.89 -3.96 13.75
N VAL A 45 -0.47 -2.99 12.95
CA VAL A 45 0.89 -2.45 13.01
C VAL A 45 0.84 -0.93 12.97
N THR A 46 1.65 -0.29 13.78
CA THR A 46 1.97 1.13 13.64
C THR A 46 3.48 1.33 13.53
N ALA A 47 3.88 2.31 12.75
CA ALA A 47 5.27 2.67 12.54
C ALA A 47 5.46 4.18 12.68
N THR A 48 6.49 4.60 13.39
CA THR A 48 6.88 6.00 13.56
C THR A 48 8.39 6.11 13.64
N THR A 49 8.94 7.29 13.95
CA THR A 49 10.38 7.51 14.03
C THR A 49 11.08 6.45 14.85
N GLY A 50 11.88 5.62 14.20
CA GLY A 50 12.73 4.61 14.85
C GLY A 50 12.00 3.44 15.51
N MET A 51 10.69 3.27 15.32
CA MET A 51 9.91 2.25 16.01
C MET A 51 8.83 1.65 15.13
N VAL A 52 8.62 0.33 15.31
CA VAL A 52 7.42 -0.41 14.85
C VAL A 52 6.78 -1.04 16.08
N HIS A 53 5.47 -0.99 16.18
CA HIS A 53 4.71 -1.71 17.20
C HIS A 53 3.68 -2.60 16.51
N VAL A 54 3.79 -3.90 16.75
CA VAL A 54 2.87 -4.93 16.29
C VAL A 54 1.95 -5.31 17.46
N MET A 55 0.66 -5.24 17.24
CA MET A 55 -0.34 -5.44 18.28
C MET A 55 -1.56 -6.18 17.74
N GLY A 56 -2.36 -6.75 18.62
CA GLY A 56 -3.61 -7.42 18.24
C GLY A 56 -3.81 -8.75 18.95
N GLU A 57 -4.69 -9.57 18.39
CA GLU A 57 -5.07 -10.87 18.93
C GLU A 57 -4.73 -11.97 17.92
N ILE A 58 -3.91 -12.93 18.34
CA ILE A 58 -3.49 -14.07 17.52
C ILE A 58 -3.67 -15.36 18.30
N SER A 59 -4.47 -16.27 17.75
CA SER A 59 -4.63 -17.64 18.26
C SER A 59 -4.10 -18.60 17.21
N THR A 60 -2.97 -19.26 17.51
CA THR A 60 -2.28 -20.19 16.61
C THR A 60 -1.50 -21.24 17.38
N GLU A 61 -1.30 -22.41 16.79
CA GLU A 61 -0.45 -23.49 17.32
C GLU A 61 1.01 -23.36 16.85
N CYS A 62 1.33 -22.42 15.94
CA CYS A 62 2.68 -22.29 15.44
C CYS A 62 3.48 -21.16 16.12
N TYR A 63 4.82 -21.29 16.11
CA TYR A 63 5.72 -20.21 16.51
C TYR A 63 5.93 -19.22 15.36
N VAL A 64 5.85 -17.94 15.67
CA VAL A 64 6.07 -16.83 14.74
C VAL A 64 7.10 -15.85 15.29
N ASP A 65 8.16 -15.63 14.54
CA ASP A 65 9.20 -14.63 14.89
C ASP A 65 8.82 -13.26 14.31
N ILE A 66 7.94 -12.56 15.02
CA ILE A 66 7.41 -11.25 14.60
C ILE A 66 8.53 -10.22 14.39
N ASP A 67 9.54 -10.20 15.26
CA ASP A 67 10.67 -9.27 15.13
C ASP A 67 11.45 -9.52 13.83
N ALA A 68 11.78 -10.76 13.54
CA ALA A 68 12.50 -11.13 12.32
C ALA A 68 11.70 -10.82 11.06
N ILE A 69 10.38 -11.09 11.04
CA ILE A 69 9.48 -10.80 9.92
C ILE A 69 9.42 -9.28 9.68
N ALA A 70 9.14 -8.49 10.72
CA ALA A 70 9.04 -7.04 10.60
C ALA A 70 10.34 -6.43 10.03
N ARG A 71 11.50 -6.83 10.57
CA ARG A 71 12.80 -6.35 10.07
C ARG A 71 13.09 -6.76 8.65
N LYS A 72 12.71 -7.97 8.25
CA LYS A 72 12.86 -8.47 6.88
C LYS A 72 12.06 -7.59 5.91
N VAL A 73 10.78 -7.38 6.17
CA VAL A 73 9.89 -6.54 5.34
C VAL A 73 10.43 -5.13 5.21
N ILE A 74 10.81 -4.48 6.31
CA ILE A 74 11.35 -3.12 6.30
C ILE A 74 12.59 -3.01 5.42
N LYS A 75 13.50 -4.00 5.49
CA LYS A 75 14.71 -4.03 4.65
C LYS A 75 14.39 -4.29 3.18
N GLU A 76 13.45 -5.20 2.86
CA GLU A 76 13.03 -5.51 1.50
C GLU A 76 12.37 -4.31 0.81
N ILE A 77 11.67 -3.47 1.56
CA ILE A 77 11.15 -2.19 1.09
C ILE A 77 12.30 -1.23 0.73
N GLY A 78 13.45 -1.34 1.37
CA GLY A 78 14.63 -0.49 1.14
C GLY A 78 14.92 0.49 2.29
N TYR A 79 14.33 0.28 3.45
CA TYR A 79 14.73 0.95 4.69
C TYR A 79 15.84 0.16 5.38
N ASP A 80 17.01 0.12 4.76
CA ASP A 80 18.18 -0.66 5.16
C ASP A 80 19.41 0.20 5.45
N SER A 81 19.30 1.51 5.28
CA SER A 81 20.38 2.46 5.54
C SER A 81 19.92 3.65 6.42
N PRO A 82 20.85 4.28 7.16
CA PRO A 82 20.55 5.49 7.93
C PRO A 82 20.04 6.66 7.07
N ASP A 83 20.46 6.73 5.82
CA ASP A 83 20.11 7.81 4.90
C ASP A 83 18.63 7.79 4.47
N ALA A 84 17.95 6.66 4.66
CA ALA A 84 16.52 6.54 4.39
C ALA A 84 15.65 7.10 5.53
N GLY A 85 16.26 7.49 6.65
CA GLY A 85 15.57 8.04 7.83
C GLY A 85 14.88 7.00 8.71
N PHE A 86 14.82 5.75 8.25
CA PHE A 86 14.29 4.59 8.96
C PHE A 86 15.13 3.37 8.63
N ASN A 87 15.34 2.44 9.56
CA ASN A 87 16.23 1.32 9.32
C ASN A 87 15.75 0.05 10.03
N GLY A 88 15.44 -0.99 9.26
CA GLY A 88 14.99 -2.29 9.76
C GLY A 88 15.99 -3.04 10.62
N ALA A 89 17.30 -2.70 10.57
CA ALA A 89 18.28 -3.32 11.43
C ALA A 89 18.31 -2.71 12.85
N THR A 90 17.94 -1.43 12.99
CA THR A 90 18.16 -0.65 14.23
C THR A 90 16.88 -0.08 14.84
N CYS A 91 15.75 -0.10 14.15
CA CYS A 91 14.48 0.34 14.73
C CYS A 91 14.09 -0.55 15.92
N ALA A 92 13.35 0.02 16.87
CA ALA A 92 12.69 -0.77 17.90
C ALA A 92 11.52 -1.55 17.27
N VAL A 93 11.37 -2.82 17.59
CA VAL A 93 10.18 -3.61 17.29
C VAL A 93 9.55 -4.02 18.61
N LEU A 94 8.37 -3.48 18.88
CA LEU A 94 7.57 -3.79 20.06
C LEU A 94 6.42 -4.72 19.68
N THR A 95 6.03 -5.59 20.59
CA THR A 95 4.90 -6.49 20.41
C THR A 95 3.94 -6.40 21.58
N SER A 96 2.64 -6.35 21.29
CA SER A 96 1.53 -6.45 22.26
C SER A 96 0.50 -7.38 21.64
N ILE A 97 0.77 -8.67 21.71
CA ILE A 97 -0.10 -9.71 21.13
C ILE A 97 -0.71 -10.50 22.29
N ASP A 98 -2.04 -10.57 22.28
CA ASP A 98 -2.83 -11.36 23.19
C ASP A 98 -3.50 -12.55 22.47
N MET A 99 -4.03 -13.50 23.22
CA MET A 99 -4.94 -14.50 22.70
C MET A 99 -6.33 -13.88 22.46
N GLN A 100 -7.05 -14.38 21.46
CA GLN A 100 -8.42 -13.96 21.22
C GLN A 100 -9.28 -14.14 22.47
N SER A 101 -10.11 -13.12 22.79
CA SER A 101 -11.06 -13.17 23.89
C SER A 101 -11.98 -14.39 23.77
N PRO A 102 -12.19 -15.16 24.87
CA PRO A 102 -13.15 -16.26 24.86
C PRO A 102 -14.56 -15.87 24.45
N ASP A 103 -14.98 -14.64 24.75
CA ASP A 103 -16.32 -14.14 24.39
C ASP A 103 -16.43 -13.90 22.87
N ILE A 104 -15.37 -13.40 22.25
CA ILE A 104 -15.28 -13.26 20.79
C ILE A 104 -15.18 -14.64 20.13
N ALA A 105 -14.35 -15.54 20.68
CA ALA A 105 -14.19 -16.89 20.16
C ALA A 105 -15.52 -17.68 20.09
N MET A 106 -16.41 -17.51 21.07
CA MET A 106 -17.75 -18.11 21.03
C MET A 106 -18.59 -17.64 19.84
N GLY A 107 -18.33 -16.43 19.33
CA GLY A 107 -19.04 -15.87 18.18
C GLY A 107 -18.47 -16.30 16.83
N VAL A 108 -17.17 -16.58 16.75
CA VAL A 108 -16.44 -16.75 15.48
C VAL A 108 -15.94 -18.16 15.23
N ASN A 109 -15.75 -19.01 16.25
CA ASN A 109 -15.21 -20.36 16.09
C ASN A 109 -16.19 -21.35 15.45
N GLU A 110 -17.48 -21.13 15.64
CA GLU A 110 -18.55 -21.96 15.05
C GLU A 110 -19.57 -21.06 14.35
N SER A 111 -19.90 -21.44 13.11
CA SER A 111 -20.96 -20.76 12.36
C SER A 111 -22.34 -20.90 13.07
N LEU A 112 -23.26 -20.01 12.75
CA LEU A 112 -24.65 -20.11 13.21
C LEU A 112 -25.33 -21.38 12.69
N GLU A 113 -24.99 -21.79 11.47
CA GLU A 113 -25.46 -23.01 10.81
C GLU A 113 -25.05 -24.24 11.59
N THR A 114 -23.79 -24.32 12.04
CA THR A 114 -23.31 -25.41 12.91
C THR A 114 -24.04 -25.45 14.25
N LYS A 115 -24.22 -24.30 14.90
CA LYS A 115 -24.97 -24.19 16.16
C LYS A 115 -26.44 -24.63 16.00
N ASN A 116 -26.99 -24.53 14.79
CA ASN A 116 -28.33 -24.98 14.42
C ASN A 116 -28.36 -26.42 13.88
N GLY A 117 -27.23 -27.15 13.88
CA GLY A 117 -27.15 -28.56 13.55
C GLY A 117 -26.78 -28.86 12.09
N ALA A 118 -26.23 -27.93 11.33
CA ALA A 118 -25.66 -28.19 10.02
C ALA A 118 -24.42 -29.12 10.16
N ALA A 119 -24.26 -30.02 9.19
CA ALA A 119 -23.20 -31.01 9.17
C ALA A 119 -22.28 -30.92 7.94
N ASP A 120 -22.49 -29.90 7.08
CA ASP A 120 -21.62 -29.65 5.93
C ASP A 120 -20.30 -29.04 6.43
N GLN A 121 -19.18 -29.49 5.86
CA GLN A 121 -17.87 -28.98 6.21
C GLN A 121 -17.71 -27.49 5.91
N ASP A 122 -18.34 -27.01 4.85
CA ASP A 122 -18.30 -25.59 4.47
C ASP A 122 -19.10 -24.71 5.46
N ASP A 123 -20.06 -25.29 6.17
CA ASP A 123 -20.86 -24.62 7.19
C ASP A 123 -20.20 -24.58 8.58
N LEU A 124 -19.07 -25.29 8.81
CA LEU A 124 -18.42 -25.37 10.11
C LEU A 124 -17.63 -24.11 10.49
N ILE A 125 -17.16 -23.37 9.49
CA ILE A 125 -16.27 -22.24 9.70
C ILE A 125 -17.09 -20.98 10.01
N GLY A 126 -16.81 -20.33 11.14
CA GLY A 126 -17.38 -19.04 11.49
C GLY A 126 -16.81 -17.89 10.62
N ALA A 127 -17.57 -16.80 10.52
CA ALA A 127 -17.22 -15.67 9.65
C ALA A 127 -16.11 -14.75 10.20
N GLY A 128 -15.65 -14.95 11.42
CA GLY A 128 -14.66 -14.07 12.07
C GLY A 128 -15.26 -12.75 12.57
N ASP A 129 -16.02 -12.03 11.75
CA ASP A 129 -16.74 -10.82 12.10
C ASP A 129 -17.90 -10.59 11.11
N GLN A 130 -18.79 -9.68 11.42
CA GLN A 130 -19.76 -9.15 10.47
C GLN A 130 -19.07 -8.37 9.36
N GLY A 131 -19.63 -8.36 8.15
CA GLY A 131 -19.03 -7.63 7.05
C GLY A 131 -20.01 -7.37 5.91
N MET A 132 -19.70 -6.35 5.13
CA MET A 132 -20.39 -6.05 3.87
C MET A 132 -19.33 -5.80 2.79
N MET A 133 -19.39 -6.57 1.70
CA MET A 133 -18.44 -6.53 0.60
C MET A 133 -19.03 -5.80 -0.59
N PHE A 134 -18.17 -5.02 -1.25
CA PHE A 134 -18.50 -4.32 -2.49
C PHE A 134 -17.57 -4.80 -3.60
N GLY A 135 -18.12 -5.03 -4.76
CA GLY A 135 -17.36 -5.37 -5.96
C GLY A 135 -17.64 -4.37 -7.08
N TYR A 136 -16.59 -3.97 -7.79
CA TYR A 136 -16.69 -3.13 -8.97
C TYR A 136 -15.65 -3.53 -10.01
N ALA A 137 -16.07 -3.61 -11.27
CA ALA A 137 -15.18 -3.81 -12.41
C ALA A 137 -15.68 -3.00 -13.61
N CYS A 138 -14.76 -2.57 -14.47
CA CYS A 138 -15.07 -1.90 -15.73
C CYS A 138 -14.07 -2.33 -16.81
N ASP A 139 -14.35 -1.98 -18.07
CA ASP A 139 -13.54 -2.33 -19.24
C ASP A 139 -12.57 -1.23 -19.69
N GLU A 140 -12.27 -0.28 -18.81
CA GLU A 140 -11.38 0.85 -19.13
C GLU A 140 -9.90 0.42 -19.25
N THR A 141 -9.52 -0.64 -18.57
CA THR A 141 -8.15 -1.17 -18.55
C THR A 141 -8.15 -2.69 -18.64
N PRO A 142 -7.05 -3.32 -19.09
CA PRO A 142 -6.92 -4.78 -19.13
C PRO A 142 -7.10 -5.46 -17.77
N GLU A 143 -6.81 -4.74 -16.68
CA GLU A 143 -6.96 -5.19 -15.31
C GLU A 143 -8.42 -5.11 -14.82
N LEU A 144 -9.37 -4.69 -15.66
CA LEU A 144 -10.77 -4.44 -15.33
C LEU A 144 -10.97 -3.42 -14.20
N MET A 145 -10.05 -2.47 -14.11
CA MET A 145 -10.04 -1.40 -13.11
C MET A 145 -10.26 -0.04 -13.77
N PRO A 146 -10.84 0.94 -13.06
CA PRO A 146 -10.92 2.31 -13.53
C PRO A 146 -9.55 2.88 -13.89
N MET A 147 -9.47 3.63 -14.98
CA MET A 147 -8.21 4.15 -15.51
C MET A 147 -7.42 5.01 -14.51
N PRO A 148 -8.00 5.93 -13.73
CA PRO A 148 -7.24 6.75 -12.80
C PRO A 148 -6.48 5.93 -11.77
N ILE A 149 -7.12 4.93 -11.14
CA ILE A 149 -6.46 4.09 -10.13
C ILE A 149 -5.44 3.14 -10.76
N SER A 150 -5.73 2.56 -11.92
CA SER A 150 -4.78 1.70 -12.63
C SER A 150 -3.50 2.48 -12.99
N LEU A 151 -3.63 3.70 -13.51
CA LEU A 151 -2.47 4.54 -13.83
C LEU A 151 -1.72 4.98 -12.57
N ALA A 152 -2.43 5.35 -11.49
CA ALA A 152 -1.80 5.72 -10.23
C ALA A 152 -0.98 4.54 -9.65
N HIS A 153 -1.52 3.33 -9.65
CA HIS A 153 -0.79 2.12 -9.23
C HIS A 153 0.45 1.86 -10.11
N LYS A 154 0.31 1.96 -11.43
CA LYS A 154 1.43 1.76 -12.37
C LYS A 154 2.55 2.78 -12.13
N LEU A 155 2.22 4.03 -11.85
CA LEU A 155 3.20 5.08 -11.53
C LEU A 155 3.92 4.79 -10.20
N ALA A 156 3.19 4.42 -9.14
CA ALA A 156 3.78 4.07 -7.85
C ALA A 156 4.70 2.85 -7.97
N LYS A 157 4.28 1.83 -8.73
CA LYS A 157 5.09 0.66 -9.04
C LYS A 157 6.35 1.04 -9.81
N ARG A 158 6.25 1.90 -10.84
CA ARG A 158 7.40 2.35 -11.64
C ARG A 158 8.40 3.14 -10.80
N LEU A 159 7.96 3.99 -9.87
CA LEU A 159 8.84 4.67 -8.90
C LEU A 159 9.67 3.65 -8.09
N THR A 160 9.03 2.60 -7.60
CA THR A 160 9.71 1.52 -6.90
C THR A 160 10.71 0.78 -7.79
N GLU A 161 10.35 0.47 -9.04
CA GLU A 161 11.20 -0.22 -10.00
C GLU A 161 12.48 0.58 -10.32
N VAL A 162 12.35 1.87 -10.68
CA VAL A 162 13.52 2.70 -11.03
C VAL A 162 14.44 2.96 -9.84
N ARG A 163 13.91 2.92 -8.62
CA ARG A 163 14.70 2.97 -7.40
C ARG A 163 15.46 1.66 -7.16
N LYS A 164 14.77 0.52 -7.20
CA LYS A 164 15.35 -0.79 -6.86
C LYS A 164 16.34 -1.29 -7.92
N ASN A 165 16.13 -0.96 -9.20
CA ASN A 165 17.06 -1.34 -10.27
C ASN A 165 18.26 -0.39 -10.44
N GLY A 166 18.31 0.70 -9.66
CA GLY A 166 19.40 1.68 -9.68
C GLY A 166 19.33 2.69 -10.82
N GLU A 167 18.24 2.73 -11.60
CA GLU A 167 18.04 3.72 -12.67
C GLU A 167 17.89 5.15 -12.12
N MET A 168 17.36 5.25 -10.87
CA MET A 168 17.25 6.48 -10.09
C MET A 168 17.65 6.18 -8.63
N ASP A 169 18.93 5.91 -8.39
CA ASP A 169 19.49 5.45 -7.11
C ASP A 169 19.37 6.47 -5.95
N TYR A 170 19.13 7.73 -6.29
CA TYR A 170 18.87 8.79 -5.33
C TYR A 170 17.44 8.81 -4.78
N LEU A 171 16.50 8.01 -5.35
CA LEU A 171 15.16 7.88 -4.77
C LEU A 171 15.21 7.12 -3.43
N ARG A 172 14.22 7.41 -2.58
CA ARG A 172 14.00 6.74 -1.30
C ARG A 172 12.63 6.06 -1.34
N PRO A 173 12.34 5.15 -0.38
CA PRO A 173 11.17 4.26 -0.49
C PRO A 173 9.81 4.95 -0.48
N ASP A 174 9.67 6.10 0.20
CA ASP A 174 8.38 6.79 0.34
C ASP A 174 8.00 7.58 -0.92
N GLY A 175 6.76 7.46 -1.32
CA GLY A 175 6.24 8.20 -2.47
C GLY A 175 4.74 8.03 -2.68
N LYS A 176 4.19 8.97 -3.45
CA LYS A 176 2.77 9.00 -3.82
C LYS A 176 2.62 9.34 -5.30
N SER A 177 1.56 8.82 -5.88
CA SER A 177 1.10 9.18 -7.23
C SER A 177 -0.38 9.53 -7.20
N GLN A 178 -0.79 10.48 -8.03
CA GLN A 178 -2.19 10.82 -8.25
C GLN A 178 -2.40 11.08 -9.73
N VAL A 179 -3.49 10.56 -10.28
CA VAL A 179 -3.86 10.75 -11.68
C VAL A 179 -5.30 11.25 -11.77
N THR A 180 -5.50 12.33 -12.51
CA THR A 180 -6.82 12.84 -12.86
C THR A 180 -7.07 12.55 -14.32
N VAL A 181 -8.17 11.87 -14.64
CA VAL A 181 -8.61 11.54 -16.00
C VAL A 181 -9.86 12.33 -16.33
N GLU A 182 -9.89 12.87 -17.55
CA GLU A 182 -11.07 13.49 -18.12
C GLU A 182 -11.92 12.43 -18.83
N TYR A 183 -13.21 12.40 -18.53
CA TYR A 183 -14.21 11.51 -19.11
C TYR A 183 -15.18 12.29 -20.01
N ASP A 184 -15.65 11.65 -21.07
CA ASP A 184 -16.70 12.18 -21.93
C ASP A 184 -18.10 11.98 -21.34
N GLU A 185 -19.11 12.39 -22.07
CA GLU A 185 -20.53 12.27 -21.69
C GLU A 185 -21.03 10.81 -21.59
N ASN A 186 -20.28 9.85 -22.14
CA ASN A 186 -20.56 8.42 -22.08
C ASN A 186 -19.74 7.70 -21.00
N ASN A 187 -19.08 8.44 -20.10
CA ASN A 187 -18.17 7.93 -19.08
C ASN A 187 -16.96 7.15 -19.67
N LYS A 188 -16.49 7.56 -20.86
CA LYS A 188 -15.26 6.99 -21.43
C LYS A 188 -14.07 7.89 -21.12
N PRO A 189 -12.92 7.32 -20.70
CA PRO A 189 -11.71 8.09 -20.48
C PRO A 189 -11.20 8.67 -21.80
N VAL A 190 -10.87 9.95 -21.81
CA VAL A 190 -10.44 10.70 -23.00
C VAL A 190 -8.97 11.07 -22.92
N ARG A 191 -8.51 11.62 -21.79
CA ARG A 191 -7.16 12.10 -21.60
C ARG A 191 -6.81 12.19 -20.12
N VAL A 192 -5.53 12.23 -19.82
CA VAL A 192 -5.05 12.56 -18.48
C VAL A 192 -5.01 14.09 -18.33
N ASP A 193 -5.76 14.64 -17.39
CA ASP A 193 -5.76 16.07 -17.10
C ASP A 193 -4.60 16.49 -16.20
N ALA A 194 -4.30 15.69 -15.18
CA ALA A 194 -3.22 15.99 -14.25
C ALA A 194 -2.54 14.73 -13.72
N VAL A 195 -1.23 14.84 -13.49
CA VAL A 195 -0.40 13.86 -12.81
C VAL A 195 0.32 14.54 -11.66
N VAL A 196 0.19 13.98 -10.45
CA VAL A 196 0.97 14.42 -9.28
C VAL A 196 1.88 13.26 -8.85
N ILE A 197 3.16 13.54 -8.70
CA ILE A 197 4.15 12.62 -8.13
C ILE A 197 4.85 13.31 -6.97
N SER A 198 4.86 12.66 -5.81
CA SER A 198 5.71 13.03 -4.68
C SER A 198 6.60 11.85 -4.37
N SER A 199 7.92 12.03 -4.43
CA SER A 199 8.88 10.96 -4.17
C SER A 199 9.97 11.46 -3.24
N GLN A 200 10.22 10.69 -2.18
CA GLN A 200 11.34 10.90 -1.27
C GLN A 200 12.65 10.68 -2.03
N HIS A 201 13.64 11.52 -1.75
CA HIS A 201 14.91 11.50 -2.44
C HIS A 201 16.09 11.86 -1.52
N SER A 202 17.29 11.51 -1.95
CA SER A 202 18.53 11.94 -1.33
C SER A 202 18.72 13.46 -1.49
N ASP A 203 19.42 14.07 -0.55
CA ASP A 203 19.77 15.49 -0.62
C ASP A 203 20.81 15.82 -1.73
N SER A 204 21.40 14.78 -2.33
CA SER A 204 22.42 14.92 -3.36
C SER A 204 21.87 15.28 -4.74
N VAL A 205 20.57 15.03 -5.03
CA VAL A 205 19.96 15.33 -6.31
C VAL A 205 19.33 16.71 -6.33
N SER A 206 19.50 17.44 -7.42
CA SER A 206 18.81 18.72 -7.62
C SER A 206 17.32 18.47 -7.96
N MET A 207 16.45 19.42 -7.58
CA MET A 207 15.03 19.35 -7.93
C MET A 207 14.79 19.40 -9.43
N GLU A 208 15.64 20.06 -10.18
CA GLU A 208 15.59 20.11 -11.65
C GLU A 208 15.82 18.72 -12.24
N GLN A 209 16.91 18.05 -11.82
CA GLN A 209 17.24 16.71 -12.27
C GLN A 209 16.15 15.70 -11.88
N LEU A 210 15.68 15.73 -10.63
CA LEU A 210 14.62 14.85 -10.16
C LEU A 210 13.34 15.01 -11.00
N ARG A 211 12.92 16.24 -11.27
CA ARG A 211 11.73 16.50 -12.08
C ARG A 211 11.88 16.02 -13.51
N ALA A 212 13.03 16.24 -14.12
CA ALA A 212 13.32 15.76 -15.49
C ALA A 212 13.29 14.22 -15.55
N ASP A 213 13.97 13.56 -14.61
CA ASP A 213 14.03 12.10 -14.57
C ASP A 213 12.65 11.47 -14.28
N VAL A 214 11.90 11.99 -13.34
CA VAL A 214 10.53 11.51 -13.05
C VAL A 214 9.62 11.68 -14.27
N MET A 215 9.74 12.80 -14.98
CA MET A 215 8.98 13.02 -16.22
C MET A 215 9.27 11.95 -17.26
N GLU A 216 10.53 11.70 -17.56
CA GLU A 216 10.93 10.80 -18.67
C GLU A 216 10.88 9.33 -18.26
N LYS A 217 11.42 8.98 -17.07
CA LYS A 217 11.61 7.59 -16.67
C LYS A 217 10.41 6.98 -15.94
N VAL A 218 9.52 7.84 -15.40
CA VAL A 218 8.34 7.39 -14.65
C VAL A 218 7.05 7.73 -15.40
N ILE A 219 6.76 9.00 -15.62
CA ILE A 219 5.45 9.43 -16.18
C ILE A 219 5.31 8.97 -17.63
N LYS A 220 6.21 9.41 -18.51
CA LYS A 220 6.15 9.08 -19.95
C LYS A 220 6.41 7.60 -20.24
N ALA A 221 7.17 6.92 -19.37
CA ALA A 221 7.41 5.48 -19.49
C ALA A 221 6.20 4.64 -19.06
N THR A 222 5.24 5.22 -18.35
CA THR A 222 4.10 4.48 -17.77
C THR A 222 2.77 4.82 -18.42
N ILE A 223 2.52 6.12 -18.65
CA ILE A 223 1.24 6.57 -19.21
C ILE A 223 1.33 6.53 -20.74
N PRO A 224 0.38 5.87 -21.44
CA PRO A 224 0.32 5.88 -22.90
C PRO A 224 0.33 7.29 -23.47
N ALA A 225 1.17 7.51 -24.51
CA ALA A 225 1.39 8.84 -25.07
C ALA A 225 0.10 9.48 -25.63
N GLU A 226 -0.85 8.66 -26.11
CA GLU A 226 -2.15 9.11 -26.63
C GLU A 226 -3.07 9.69 -25.55
N LEU A 227 -2.80 9.42 -24.28
CA LEU A 227 -3.55 10.00 -23.16
C LEU A 227 -2.95 11.31 -22.65
N LEU A 228 -1.75 11.68 -23.11
CA LEU A 228 -1.05 12.89 -22.72
C LEU A 228 -1.12 13.93 -23.86
N ASP A 229 -1.42 15.15 -23.51
CA ASP A 229 -1.45 16.27 -24.46
C ASP A 229 -0.79 17.54 -23.90
N GLU A 230 -0.80 18.62 -24.67
CA GLU A 230 -0.22 19.91 -24.29
C GLU A 230 -0.90 20.58 -23.08
N ASN A 231 -2.12 20.15 -22.75
CA ASN A 231 -2.91 20.66 -21.62
C ASN A 231 -2.76 19.80 -20.37
N THR A 232 -2.06 18.64 -20.45
CA THR A 232 -1.80 17.79 -19.29
C THR A 232 -0.89 18.50 -18.29
N LYS A 233 -1.32 18.57 -17.05
CA LYS A 233 -0.61 19.25 -15.95
C LYS A 233 0.25 18.26 -15.20
N TYR A 234 1.50 18.63 -14.92
CA TYR A 234 2.45 17.80 -14.19
C TYR A 234 2.92 18.50 -12.91
N TYR A 235 2.74 17.83 -11.78
CA TYR A 235 3.15 18.31 -10.47
C TYR A 235 4.13 17.29 -9.85
N ILE A 236 5.42 17.53 -10.02
CA ILE A 236 6.47 16.64 -9.51
C ILE A 236 7.15 17.31 -8.32
N ASN A 237 7.02 16.70 -7.13
CA ASN A 237 7.43 17.26 -5.85
C ASN A 237 7.04 18.76 -5.79
N PRO A 238 5.73 19.09 -5.85
CA PRO A 238 5.26 20.48 -5.98
C PRO A 238 5.63 21.34 -4.76
N THR A 239 5.74 20.73 -3.59
CA THR A 239 6.16 21.41 -2.34
C THR A 239 7.66 21.61 -2.24
N GLY A 240 8.43 21.07 -3.20
CA GLY A 240 9.89 21.17 -3.25
C GLY A 240 10.59 19.93 -2.67
N ARG A 241 11.59 20.15 -1.80
CA ARG A 241 12.44 19.13 -1.23
C ARG A 241 11.64 18.12 -0.37
N PHE A 242 11.86 16.82 -0.63
CA PHE A 242 11.25 15.72 0.12
C PHE A 242 12.33 14.69 0.52
N VAL A 243 13.20 15.06 1.43
CA VAL A 243 14.30 14.22 1.94
C VAL A 243 13.89 13.47 3.20
N VAL A 244 13.18 14.13 4.12
CA VAL A 244 12.60 13.46 5.29
C VAL A 244 11.26 12.86 4.89
N GLY A 245 11.13 11.56 4.97
CA GLY A 245 9.93 10.78 4.61
C GLY A 245 9.89 9.44 5.33
N GLY A 246 8.99 8.57 4.90
CA GLY A 246 8.75 7.30 5.55
C GLY A 246 8.29 7.46 7.00
N PRO A 247 8.45 6.44 7.86
CA PRO A 247 8.04 6.50 9.27
C PRO A 247 8.72 7.61 10.08
N GLN A 248 9.83 8.18 9.61
CA GLN A 248 10.44 9.35 10.23
C GLN A 248 9.65 10.63 9.95
N GLY A 249 9.05 10.74 8.77
CA GLY A 249 8.33 11.95 8.35
C GLY A 249 6.86 11.95 8.76
N ASP A 250 6.24 10.77 8.79
CA ASP A 250 4.82 10.59 9.10
C ASP A 250 4.58 9.22 9.73
N THR A 251 3.62 9.15 10.65
CA THR A 251 3.26 7.91 11.34
C THR A 251 2.37 7.05 10.46
N GLY A 252 2.69 5.75 10.34
CA GLY A 252 1.91 4.74 9.65
C GLY A 252 1.04 3.92 10.58
N LEU A 253 -0.07 3.42 10.04
CA LEU A 253 -0.99 2.51 10.70
C LEU A 253 -1.63 1.59 9.64
N THR A 254 -1.84 0.31 9.99
CA THR A 254 -2.60 -0.64 9.17
C THR A 254 -4.00 -0.15 8.85
N GLY A 255 -4.54 -0.57 7.70
CA GLY A 255 -5.93 -0.30 7.31
C GLY A 255 -6.24 1.13 6.86
N ARG A 256 -5.24 2.02 6.75
CA ARG A 256 -5.46 3.41 6.31
C ARG A 256 -5.35 3.62 4.80
N LYS A 257 -5.06 2.58 4.03
CA LYS A 257 -4.86 2.64 2.57
C LYS A 257 -5.75 1.65 1.81
N ILE A 258 -6.96 1.41 2.30
CA ILE A 258 -7.91 0.47 1.70
C ILE A 258 -8.50 0.93 0.36
N ILE A 259 -8.44 2.22 0.05
CA ILE A 259 -8.96 2.81 -1.20
C ILE A 259 -7.84 3.03 -2.24
N VAL A 260 -6.63 2.89 -1.87
CA VAL A 260 -5.46 3.07 -2.75
C VAL A 260 -5.37 2.03 -3.84
#